data_302ea2b921e04091e81009543ddf0b64
#
_entry.id   302ea2b921e04091e81009543ddf0b64
#
_cell.length_a   1.000
_cell.length_b   1.000
_cell.length_c   1.000
_cell.angle_alpha   90.00
_cell.angle_beta   90.00
_cell.angle_gamma   90.00
#
_symmetry.space_group_name_H-M   'P 1'
#
loop_
_entity.id
_entity.type
_entity.pdbx_description
1 polymer ?
#
loop_
_entity_poly.entity_id
_entity_poly.type
_entity_poly.pdbx_seq_one_letter_code
_entity_poly.pdbx_strand_id
1 'polypeptide(L)'
;LVHQYKLNGYDIVLDTASGSVHLVDDVAYDIIEMYKSRSADEICAAVCEKYPDVTRSDVLECLDDVAELEREHKLFTPDDYEQLAADYKGSSHVIKALCLHVAHTCNLNCSYCFASQGKYHGERAIMSFDVGKRALDFLVENSGDRRNLEVDFFGGEPLMNWQIVKDLVAYARSIEKDAGKNFRFTLTTNGVLLDDEVTDFCNREMHNVVLSLDGRKEVNDRFRVDVAGNGSYDRIVPNFQRFVAKRWDKSYYMRGTYTHYNTDFTNDLFHMADLGFTELSMEPVVCAPGDPCALTEEDFPVLCEQYEILAKDMLRRWREGKPITFYHYMVDLKHGPCIYKRVNGCGSGTEYMAVTPWGELFPCHQFVGDPKYSLGNIWDGVTNTAVQGEFRACNAYSRPDCKDCWARLYCSGGCAANSYHATGSIGGVYEYGCRLFKKRMECAIMLQAAMELESEG
;
A
#
# COMPACT_ATOMS: atom_id res chain seq x y z
N LEU A 1 1.48 -22.33 8.99
CA LEU A 1 2.78 -21.67 9.20
C LEU A 1 2.65 -20.66 10.33
N VAL A 2 3.53 -20.72 11.33
CA VAL A 2 3.62 -19.76 12.43
C VAL A 2 4.87 -18.92 12.25
N HIS A 3 4.74 -17.61 12.43
CA HIS A 3 5.84 -16.64 12.39
C HIS A 3 6.02 -16.03 13.79
N GLN A 4 7.19 -16.22 14.37
CA GLN A 4 7.56 -15.71 15.68
C GLN A 4 8.65 -14.66 15.57
N TYR A 5 8.53 -13.57 16.30
CA TYR A 5 9.54 -12.51 16.37
C TYR A 5 9.40 -11.68 17.65
N LYS A 6 10.52 -11.03 18.04
CA LYS A 6 10.57 -10.10 19.18
C LYS A 6 10.83 -8.71 18.69
N LEU A 7 10.02 -7.74 19.13
CA LEU A 7 10.14 -6.36 18.69
C LEU A 7 9.67 -5.38 19.77
N ASN A 8 10.49 -4.38 20.07
CA ASN A 8 10.19 -3.29 21.03
C ASN A 8 9.68 -3.76 22.40
N GLY A 9 10.14 -4.94 22.87
CA GLY A 9 9.79 -5.51 24.17
C GLY A 9 8.53 -6.39 24.16
N TYR A 10 8.02 -6.73 22.97
CA TYR A 10 6.91 -7.66 22.78
C TYR A 10 7.39 -8.93 22.09
N ASP A 11 6.95 -10.09 22.60
CA ASP A 11 7.13 -11.39 21.98
C ASP A 11 5.85 -11.74 21.23
N ILE A 12 5.96 -11.88 19.91
CA ILE A 12 4.81 -11.94 19.02
C ILE A 12 4.80 -13.28 18.28
N VAL A 13 3.65 -13.92 18.27
CA VAL A 13 3.37 -15.14 17.53
C VAL A 13 2.21 -14.90 16.59
N LEU A 14 2.46 -15.01 15.30
CA LEU A 14 1.46 -14.87 14.24
C LEU A 14 1.16 -16.22 13.62
N ASP A 15 -0.09 -16.67 13.66
CA ASP A 15 -0.57 -17.73 12.78
C ASP A 15 -0.94 -17.16 11.41
N THR A 16 -0.21 -17.54 10.38
CA THR A 16 -0.29 -16.88 9.08
C THR A 16 -1.52 -17.25 8.28
N ALA A 17 -2.17 -18.37 8.56
CA ALA A 17 -3.36 -18.81 7.86
C ALA A 17 -4.63 -18.23 8.49
N SER A 18 -4.78 -18.29 9.81
CA SER A 18 -5.91 -17.68 10.51
C SER A 18 -5.79 -16.16 10.60
N GLY A 19 -4.56 -15.63 10.65
CA GLY A 19 -4.25 -14.23 10.94
C GLY A 19 -4.30 -13.90 12.43
N SER A 20 -4.42 -14.91 13.31
CA SER A 20 -4.39 -14.71 14.77
C SER A 20 -3.02 -14.25 15.24
N VAL A 21 -2.99 -13.26 16.10
CA VAL A 21 -1.79 -12.69 16.70
C VAL A 21 -1.86 -12.88 18.21
N HIS A 22 -0.80 -13.43 18.79
CA HIS A 22 -0.67 -13.66 20.23
C HIS A 22 0.54 -12.89 20.75
N LEU A 23 0.34 -12.12 21.82
CA LEU A 23 1.40 -11.56 22.65
C LEU A 23 1.65 -12.55 23.78
N VAL A 24 2.86 -13.01 23.91
CA VAL A 24 3.25 -14.09 24.85
C VAL A 24 4.44 -13.64 25.68
N ASP A 25 4.73 -14.39 26.76
CA ASP A 25 5.97 -14.25 27.48
C ASP A 25 7.10 -15.12 26.86
N ASP A 26 8.32 -14.96 27.35
CA ASP A 26 9.49 -15.71 26.89
C ASP A 26 9.30 -17.22 26.96
N VAL A 27 8.58 -17.71 27.97
CA VAL A 27 8.38 -19.15 28.22
C VAL A 27 7.42 -19.73 27.18
N ALA A 28 6.27 -19.11 26.98
CA ALA A 28 5.29 -19.53 25.98
C ALA A 28 5.87 -19.38 24.55
N TYR A 29 6.69 -18.34 24.30
CA TYR A 29 7.39 -18.16 23.03
C TYR A 29 8.29 -19.35 22.69
N ASP A 30 9.14 -19.79 23.63
CA ASP A 30 10.02 -20.95 23.44
C ASP A 30 9.23 -22.27 23.32
N ILE A 31 8.14 -22.44 24.10
CA ILE A 31 7.27 -23.62 24.02
C ILE A 31 6.65 -23.73 22.62
N ILE A 32 6.11 -22.65 22.09
CA ILE A 32 5.47 -22.63 20.76
C ILE A 32 6.50 -22.95 19.66
N GLU A 33 7.75 -22.44 19.77
CA GLU A 33 8.82 -22.74 18.82
C GLU A 33 9.12 -24.25 18.74
N MET A 34 9.08 -24.93 19.88
CA MET A 34 9.37 -26.36 19.99
C MET A 34 8.17 -27.29 19.75
N TYR A 35 6.93 -26.76 19.85
CA TYR A 35 5.69 -27.52 19.95
C TYR A 35 5.50 -28.59 18.86
N LYS A 36 5.82 -28.25 17.60
CA LYS A 36 5.67 -29.20 16.46
C LYS A 36 6.86 -30.11 16.21
N SER A 37 7.99 -29.87 16.88
CA SER A 37 9.27 -30.56 16.59
C SER A 37 9.73 -31.45 17.71
N ARG A 38 9.20 -31.31 18.93
CA ARG A 38 9.63 -32.06 20.12
C ARG A 38 8.45 -32.69 20.88
N SER A 39 8.72 -33.72 21.65
CA SER A 39 7.75 -34.30 22.58
C SER A 39 7.55 -33.40 23.82
N ALA A 40 6.41 -33.52 24.50
CA ALA A 40 6.12 -32.76 25.73
C ALA A 40 7.21 -32.92 26.79
N ASP A 41 7.77 -34.15 26.95
CA ASP A 41 8.84 -34.41 27.90
C ASP A 41 10.15 -33.68 27.56
N GLU A 42 10.51 -33.61 26.27
CA GLU A 42 11.67 -32.89 25.81
C GLU A 42 11.50 -31.37 25.95
N ILE A 43 10.27 -30.84 25.69
CA ILE A 43 9.93 -29.42 25.91
C ILE A 43 10.03 -29.07 27.39
N CYS A 44 9.42 -29.88 28.28
CA CYS A 44 9.52 -29.70 29.72
C CYS A 44 10.99 -29.66 30.20
N ALA A 45 11.81 -30.60 29.73
CA ALA A 45 13.20 -30.62 30.12
C ALA A 45 13.98 -29.39 29.69
N ALA A 46 13.79 -28.97 28.42
CA ALA A 46 14.47 -27.81 27.87
C ALA A 46 14.04 -26.49 28.52
N VAL A 47 12.74 -26.31 28.76
CA VAL A 47 12.17 -25.07 29.37
C VAL A 47 12.56 -24.96 30.84
N CYS A 48 12.43 -26.05 31.63
CA CYS A 48 12.83 -26.02 33.05
C CYS A 48 14.35 -25.85 33.24
N GLU A 49 15.18 -26.29 32.28
CA GLU A 49 16.62 -25.98 32.28
C GLU A 49 16.90 -24.49 32.01
N LYS A 50 16.19 -23.89 31.06
CA LYS A 50 16.38 -22.49 30.67
C LYS A 50 15.79 -21.50 31.66
N TYR A 51 14.66 -21.86 32.30
CA TYR A 51 13.90 -21.01 33.22
C TYR A 51 13.76 -21.71 34.60
N PRO A 52 14.70 -21.47 35.55
CA PRO A 52 14.75 -22.19 36.82
C PRO A 52 13.50 -22.01 37.72
N ASP A 53 12.74 -20.93 37.55
CA ASP A 53 11.52 -20.63 38.32
C ASP A 53 10.27 -21.26 37.70
N VAL A 54 10.37 -21.89 36.51
CA VAL A 54 9.26 -22.54 35.81
C VAL A 54 9.23 -24.02 36.14
N THR A 55 8.08 -24.50 36.60
CA THR A 55 7.92 -25.93 36.93
C THR A 55 7.46 -26.73 35.72
N ARG A 56 7.63 -28.05 35.79
CA ARG A 56 7.08 -28.95 34.77
C ARG A 56 5.57 -28.81 34.62
N SER A 57 4.86 -28.51 35.73
CA SER A 57 3.40 -28.29 35.70
C SER A 57 3.02 -27.08 34.89
N ASP A 58 3.74 -25.96 35.03
CA ASP A 58 3.51 -24.72 34.28
C ASP A 58 3.73 -24.92 32.77
N VAL A 59 4.76 -25.71 32.40
CA VAL A 59 5.01 -26.06 30.99
C VAL A 59 3.89 -26.91 30.42
N LEU A 60 3.37 -27.89 31.18
CA LEU A 60 2.27 -28.74 30.73
C LEU A 60 0.97 -27.96 30.56
N GLU A 61 0.67 -27.01 31.48
CA GLU A 61 -0.48 -26.12 31.35
C GLU A 61 -0.37 -25.26 30.07
N CYS A 62 0.78 -24.65 29.81
CA CYS A 62 1.01 -23.88 28.57
C CYS A 62 0.90 -24.75 27.31
N LEU A 63 1.36 -26.01 27.36
CA LEU A 63 1.19 -26.96 26.25
C LEU A 63 -0.30 -27.29 25.99
N ASP A 64 -1.10 -27.39 27.04
CA ASP A 64 -2.55 -27.59 26.94
C ASP A 64 -3.24 -26.36 26.31
N ASP A 65 -2.84 -25.14 26.68
CA ASP A 65 -3.31 -23.89 26.08
C ASP A 65 -2.95 -23.81 24.59
N VAL A 66 -1.71 -24.16 24.24
CA VAL A 66 -1.28 -24.21 22.82
C VAL A 66 -2.09 -25.25 22.04
N ALA A 67 -2.37 -26.40 22.61
CA ALA A 67 -3.20 -27.44 22.00
C ALA A 67 -4.67 -26.99 21.83
N GLU A 68 -5.18 -26.15 22.75
CA GLU A 68 -6.51 -25.55 22.61
C GLU A 68 -6.55 -24.55 21.45
N LEU A 69 -5.57 -23.65 21.36
CA LEU A 69 -5.44 -22.70 20.23
C LEU A 69 -5.34 -23.43 18.89
N GLU A 70 -4.64 -24.56 18.82
CA GLU A 70 -4.58 -25.40 17.63
C GLU A 70 -5.96 -25.98 17.27
N ARG A 71 -6.71 -26.52 18.25
CA ARG A 71 -8.05 -27.06 18.03
C ARG A 71 -9.05 -25.97 17.59
N GLU A 72 -8.87 -24.74 18.05
CA GLU A 72 -9.67 -23.60 17.66
C GLU A 72 -9.25 -22.93 16.34
N HIS A 73 -8.25 -23.48 15.66
CA HIS A 73 -7.66 -22.89 14.44
C HIS A 73 -7.16 -21.46 14.63
N LYS A 74 -6.60 -21.16 15.79
CA LYS A 74 -5.95 -19.87 16.12
C LYS A 74 -4.41 -19.99 16.13
N LEU A 75 -3.88 -21.22 16.10
CA LEU A 75 -2.45 -21.48 16.00
C LEU A 75 -2.24 -22.79 15.21
N PHE A 76 -1.16 -22.85 14.40
CA PHE A 76 -0.84 -23.95 13.50
C PHE A 76 -1.96 -24.33 12.52
N THR A 77 -2.76 -23.33 12.11
CA THR A 77 -3.90 -23.49 11.21
C THR A 77 -3.44 -23.99 9.84
N PRO A 78 -4.12 -25.00 9.22
CA PRO A 78 -3.89 -25.38 7.85
C PRO A 78 -4.16 -24.22 6.88
N ASP A 79 -3.35 -24.16 5.80
CA ASP A 79 -3.59 -23.17 4.73
C ASP A 79 -4.37 -23.79 3.58
N ASP A 80 -5.65 -23.57 3.56
CA ASP A 80 -6.59 -24.08 2.54
C ASP A 80 -6.90 -23.04 1.44
N TYR A 81 -6.22 -21.89 1.43
CA TYR A 81 -6.53 -20.79 0.50
C TYR A 81 -5.95 -20.98 -0.91
N GLU A 82 -5.08 -21.96 -1.14
CA GLU A 82 -4.52 -22.24 -2.47
C GLU A 82 -5.62 -22.63 -3.47
N GLN A 83 -6.58 -23.47 -3.04
CA GLN A 83 -7.73 -23.86 -3.87
C GLN A 83 -8.62 -22.64 -4.17
N LEU A 84 -8.91 -21.81 -3.17
CA LEU A 84 -9.65 -20.56 -3.34
C LEU A 84 -8.99 -19.62 -4.37
N ALA A 85 -7.65 -19.52 -4.32
CA ALA A 85 -6.88 -18.73 -5.27
C ALA A 85 -6.96 -19.29 -6.70
N ALA A 86 -7.02 -20.62 -6.86
CA ALA A 86 -7.19 -21.27 -8.15
C ALA A 86 -8.61 -21.04 -8.73
N ASP A 87 -9.64 -21.14 -7.90
CA ASP A 87 -11.04 -20.93 -8.28
C ASP A 87 -11.28 -19.48 -8.69
N TYR A 88 -10.63 -18.53 -8.02
CA TYR A 88 -10.73 -17.10 -8.33
C TYR A 88 -10.21 -16.74 -9.74
N LYS A 89 -9.21 -17.45 -10.26
CA LYS A 89 -8.70 -17.26 -11.62
C LYS A 89 -9.77 -17.44 -12.71
N GLY A 90 -10.74 -18.31 -12.45
CA GLY A 90 -11.85 -18.61 -13.37
C GLY A 90 -13.03 -17.65 -13.25
N SER A 91 -13.09 -16.80 -12.23
CA SER A 91 -14.22 -15.88 -12.01
C SER A 91 -14.19 -14.69 -12.98
N SER A 92 -15.36 -14.15 -13.32
CA SER A 92 -15.47 -12.89 -14.07
C SER A 92 -15.11 -11.72 -13.16
N HIS A 93 -14.06 -11.00 -13.51
CA HIS A 93 -13.68 -9.78 -12.78
C HIS A 93 -14.41 -8.58 -13.37
N VAL A 94 -15.06 -7.80 -12.52
CA VAL A 94 -15.62 -6.51 -12.90
C VAL A 94 -14.62 -5.40 -12.59
N ILE A 95 -14.57 -4.39 -13.46
CA ILE A 95 -13.71 -3.23 -13.24
C ILE A 95 -14.32 -2.40 -12.09
N LYS A 96 -13.50 -2.13 -11.07
CA LYS A 96 -13.91 -1.36 -9.89
C LYS A 96 -13.34 0.05 -9.86
N ALA A 97 -12.21 0.26 -10.57
CA ALA A 97 -11.47 1.50 -10.49
C ALA A 97 -10.74 1.84 -11.79
N LEU A 98 -10.68 3.13 -12.11
CA LEU A 98 -9.84 3.68 -13.17
C LEU A 98 -8.92 4.78 -12.62
N CYS A 99 -7.67 4.74 -13.05
CA CYS A 99 -6.72 5.82 -12.88
C CYS A 99 -6.70 6.66 -14.18
N LEU A 100 -7.33 7.82 -14.15
CA LEU A 100 -7.42 8.71 -15.30
C LEU A 100 -6.18 9.62 -15.35
N HIS A 101 -5.31 9.41 -16.31
CA HIS A 101 -4.20 10.30 -16.59
C HIS A 101 -4.72 11.55 -17.31
N VAL A 102 -5.29 12.48 -16.55
CA VAL A 102 -5.88 13.69 -17.13
C VAL A 102 -4.82 14.63 -17.72
N ALA A 103 -3.55 14.49 -17.31
CA ALA A 103 -2.45 15.28 -17.85
C ALA A 103 -1.17 14.46 -17.99
N HIS A 104 -0.67 14.25 -19.19
CA HIS A 104 0.69 13.79 -19.49
C HIS A 104 1.65 15.00 -19.57
N THR A 105 1.61 15.82 -18.52
CA THR A 105 2.51 16.96 -18.32
C THR A 105 2.56 17.30 -16.83
N CYS A 106 3.66 17.91 -16.38
CA CYS A 106 3.85 18.31 -14.98
C CYS A 106 4.55 19.69 -14.94
N ASN A 107 4.23 20.47 -13.90
CA ASN A 107 4.87 21.75 -13.58
C ASN A 107 6.11 21.60 -12.66
N LEU A 108 6.42 20.35 -12.21
CA LEU A 108 7.67 19.99 -11.53
C LEU A 108 8.51 19.07 -12.42
N ASN A 109 9.80 19.02 -12.09
CA ASN A 109 10.81 18.22 -12.79
C ASN A 109 11.54 17.29 -11.79
N CYS A 110 10.77 16.50 -11.05
CA CYS A 110 11.31 15.60 -10.02
C CYS A 110 12.30 14.60 -10.62
N SER A 111 13.51 14.48 -10.03
CA SER A 111 14.58 13.65 -10.59
C SER A 111 14.30 12.14 -10.52
N TYR A 112 13.60 11.65 -9.50
CA TYR A 112 13.23 10.23 -9.35
C TYR A 112 11.89 9.88 -10.03
N CYS A 113 11.30 10.76 -10.84
CA CYS A 113 9.95 10.58 -11.37
C CYS A 113 9.86 9.40 -12.35
N PHE A 114 9.20 8.32 -11.95
CA PHE A 114 8.95 7.16 -12.80
C PHE A 114 8.14 7.50 -14.09
N ALA A 115 7.33 8.57 -14.01
CA ALA A 115 6.50 9.05 -15.12
C ALA A 115 7.25 9.99 -16.10
N SER A 116 8.59 10.04 -16.05
CA SER A 116 9.40 10.92 -16.90
C SER A 116 8.87 12.36 -16.91
N GLN A 117 8.68 12.94 -15.71
CA GLN A 117 8.09 14.27 -15.48
C GLN A 117 6.70 14.42 -16.12
N GLY A 118 5.92 13.34 -16.04
CA GLY A 118 4.55 13.26 -16.52
C GLY A 118 4.39 12.88 -17.99
N LYS A 119 5.47 12.67 -18.74
CA LYS A 119 5.39 12.29 -20.18
C LYS A 119 5.16 10.80 -20.39
N TYR A 120 5.43 9.96 -19.39
CA TYR A 120 5.36 8.50 -19.49
C TYR A 120 6.13 7.94 -20.69
N HIS A 121 7.34 8.46 -20.92
CA HIS A 121 8.23 8.13 -22.05
C HIS A 121 7.66 8.47 -23.44
N GLY A 122 6.54 9.20 -23.50
CA GLY A 122 5.85 9.61 -24.71
C GLY A 122 5.74 11.13 -24.88
N GLU A 123 4.70 11.56 -25.54
CA GLU A 123 4.41 12.97 -25.80
C GLU A 123 3.64 13.63 -24.64
N ARG A 124 3.74 14.95 -24.53
CA ARG A 124 2.91 15.73 -23.63
C ARG A 124 1.50 15.85 -24.19
N ALA A 125 0.50 15.59 -23.36
CA ALA A 125 -0.91 15.69 -23.71
C ALA A 125 -1.75 16.05 -22.48
N ILE A 126 -2.95 16.52 -22.73
CA ILE A 126 -4.01 16.66 -21.73
C ILE A 126 -5.25 15.90 -22.22
N MET A 127 -5.96 15.23 -21.32
CA MET A 127 -7.18 14.48 -21.65
C MET A 127 -8.29 15.46 -22.03
N SER A 128 -8.99 15.15 -23.13
CA SER A 128 -10.21 15.89 -23.49
C SER A 128 -11.41 15.42 -22.66
N PHE A 129 -12.46 16.26 -22.60
CA PHE A 129 -13.70 15.86 -21.93
C PHE A 129 -14.29 14.59 -22.55
N ASP A 130 -14.30 14.46 -23.87
CA ASP A 130 -14.89 13.30 -24.57
C ASP A 130 -14.18 11.99 -24.21
N VAL A 131 -12.85 12.00 -24.09
CA VAL A 131 -12.07 10.83 -23.65
C VAL A 131 -12.39 10.50 -22.20
N GLY A 132 -12.35 11.48 -21.30
CA GLY A 132 -12.66 11.26 -19.88
C GLY A 132 -14.09 10.80 -19.66
N LYS A 133 -15.07 11.41 -20.36
CA LYS A 133 -16.47 10.97 -20.36
C LYS A 133 -16.60 9.51 -20.80
N ARG A 134 -16.00 9.15 -21.94
CA ARG A 134 -16.03 7.77 -22.43
C ARG A 134 -15.38 6.79 -21.45
N ALA A 135 -14.31 7.21 -20.75
CA ALA A 135 -13.69 6.38 -19.72
C ALA A 135 -14.64 6.12 -18.53
N LEU A 136 -15.42 7.11 -18.10
CA LEU A 136 -16.44 6.94 -17.05
C LEU A 136 -17.58 6.03 -17.53
N ASP A 137 -18.06 6.18 -18.77
CA ASP A 137 -19.05 5.30 -19.36
C ASP A 137 -18.52 3.85 -19.44
N PHE A 138 -17.26 3.67 -19.87
CA PHE A 138 -16.58 2.37 -19.90
C PHE A 138 -16.52 1.72 -18.51
N LEU A 139 -16.22 2.51 -17.45
CA LEU A 139 -16.19 2.01 -16.08
C LEU A 139 -17.58 1.51 -15.65
N VAL A 140 -18.64 2.27 -15.93
CA VAL A 140 -20.03 1.87 -15.62
C VAL A 140 -20.41 0.59 -16.35
N GLU A 141 -20.16 0.53 -17.68
CA GLU A 141 -20.47 -0.63 -18.55
C GLU A 141 -19.78 -1.92 -18.08
N ASN A 142 -18.57 -1.82 -17.52
CA ASN A 142 -17.73 -2.96 -17.13
C ASN A 142 -17.71 -3.25 -15.62
N SER A 143 -18.54 -2.56 -14.83
CA SER A 143 -18.57 -2.71 -13.36
C SER A 143 -19.62 -3.69 -12.84
N GLY A 144 -20.43 -4.30 -13.69
CA GLY A 144 -21.51 -5.22 -13.28
C GLY A 144 -22.41 -4.61 -12.20
N ASP A 145 -22.75 -5.38 -11.18
CA ASP A 145 -23.60 -4.94 -10.07
C ASP A 145 -22.85 -4.12 -8.99
N ARG A 146 -21.58 -3.84 -9.20
CA ARG A 146 -20.78 -3.08 -8.22
C ARG A 146 -21.28 -1.64 -8.10
N ARG A 147 -21.71 -1.26 -6.91
CA ARG A 147 -22.24 0.08 -6.64
C ARG A 147 -21.15 1.14 -6.55
N ASN A 148 -20.10 0.89 -5.77
CA ASN A 148 -19.03 1.86 -5.53
C ASN A 148 -17.93 1.72 -6.58
N LEU A 149 -17.67 2.81 -7.31
CA LEU A 149 -16.65 2.90 -8.35
C LEU A 149 -15.61 3.96 -7.94
N GLU A 150 -14.33 3.60 -8.07
CA GLU A 150 -13.22 4.49 -7.72
C GLU A 150 -12.65 5.14 -8.99
N VAL A 151 -12.39 6.43 -8.94
CA VAL A 151 -11.76 7.17 -10.03
C VAL A 151 -10.63 8.02 -9.45
N ASP A 152 -9.41 7.69 -9.87
CA ASP A 152 -8.21 8.43 -9.45
C ASP A 152 -7.81 9.41 -10.54
N PHE A 153 -7.84 10.70 -10.26
CA PHE A 153 -7.28 11.73 -11.11
C PHE A 153 -5.77 11.81 -10.91
N PHE A 154 -5.03 11.47 -11.94
CA PHE A 154 -3.59 11.24 -11.89
C PHE A 154 -2.90 11.75 -13.19
N GLY A 155 -1.64 11.36 -13.38
CA GLY A 155 -0.80 11.64 -14.54
C GLY A 155 0.52 12.29 -14.13
N GLY A 156 0.90 13.38 -14.77
CA GLY A 156 1.99 14.23 -14.32
C GLY A 156 1.54 15.11 -13.13
N GLU A 157 0.76 16.16 -13.43
CA GLU A 157 0.05 16.95 -12.42
C GLU A 157 -1.40 17.19 -12.88
N PRO A 158 -2.39 16.57 -12.25
CA PRO A 158 -3.79 16.66 -12.68
C PRO A 158 -4.37 18.07 -12.60
N LEU A 159 -3.88 18.92 -11.70
CA LEU A 159 -4.33 20.31 -11.61
C LEU A 159 -3.94 21.16 -12.83
N MET A 160 -3.05 20.69 -13.70
CA MET A 160 -2.78 21.30 -14.99
C MET A 160 -3.94 21.15 -15.99
N ASN A 161 -4.88 20.23 -15.71
CA ASN A 161 -6.10 20.05 -16.48
C ASN A 161 -7.35 20.16 -15.58
N TRP A 162 -7.33 21.14 -14.69
CA TRP A 162 -8.30 21.26 -13.59
C TRP A 162 -9.74 21.38 -14.07
N GLN A 163 -9.99 22.14 -15.17
CA GLN A 163 -11.35 22.29 -15.68
C GLN A 163 -11.94 20.93 -16.08
N ILE A 164 -11.16 20.07 -16.73
CA ILE A 164 -11.62 18.73 -17.13
C ILE A 164 -11.92 17.86 -15.89
N VAL A 165 -11.12 17.94 -14.84
CA VAL A 165 -11.42 17.24 -13.57
C VAL A 165 -12.79 17.66 -13.05
N LYS A 166 -13.09 18.96 -12.99
CA LYS A 166 -14.40 19.46 -12.55
C LYS A 166 -15.55 18.97 -13.45
N ASP A 167 -15.37 19.04 -14.75
CA ASP A 167 -16.39 18.63 -15.73
C ASP A 167 -16.66 17.12 -15.66
N LEU A 168 -15.63 16.30 -15.48
CA LEU A 168 -15.77 14.84 -15.32
C LEU A 168 -16.46 14.46 -14.01
N VAL A 169 -16.15 15.16 -12.91
CA VAL A 169 -16.87 14.96 -11.64
C VAL A 169 -18.35 15.31 -11.81
N ALA A 170 -18.66 16.46 -12.42
CA ALA A 170 -20.04 16.88 -12.68
C ALA A 170 -20.78 15.86 -13.55
N TYR A 171 -20.14 15.36 -14.62
CA TYR A 171 -20.70 14.32 -15.47
C TYR A 171 -20.99 13.03 -14.68
N ALA A 172 -20.00 12.51 -13.93
CA ALA A 172 -20.17 11.31 -13.11
C ALA A 172 -21.35 11.44 -12.14
N ARG A 173 -21.46 12.58 -11.43
CA ARG A 173 -22.59 12.86 -10.54
C ARG A 173 -23.94 12.85 -11.27
N SER A 174 -23.96 13.31 -12.53
CA SER A 174 -25.20 13.34 -13.32
C SER A 174 -25.72 11.95 -13.70
N ILE A 175 -24.82 10.95 -13.84
CA ILE A 175 -25.21 9.59 -14.26
C ILE A 175 -25.36 8.61 -13.10
N GLU A 176 -24.91 8.95 -11.88
CA GLU A 176 -24.90 8.05 -10.71
C GLU A 176 -26.24 7.40 -10.43
N LYS A 177 -27.31 8.20 -10.42
CA LYS A 177 -28.65 7.75 -10.05
C LYS A 177 -29.20 6.74 -11.05
N ASP A 178 -29.11 7.06 -12.33
CA ASP A 178 -29.67 6.23 -13.40
C ASP A 178 -28.87 4.95 -13.61
N ALA A 179 -27.56 5.02 -13.41
CA ALA A 179 -26.67 3.84 -13.46
C ALA A 179 -26.69 3.00 -12.17
N GLY A 180 -27.29 3.46 -11.07
CA GLY A 180 -27.25 2.81 -9.77
C GLY A 180 -25.84 2.75 -9.16
N LYS A 181 -24.97 3.72 -9.49
CA LYS A 181 -23.57 3.77 -9.10
C LYS A 181 -23.32 4.88 -8.07
N ASN A 182 -22.15 4.83 -7.43
CA ASN A 182 -21.64 5.86 -6.53
C ASN A 182 -20.14 6.02 -6.82
N PHE A 183 -19.76 7.15 -7.43
CA PHE A 183 -18.37 7.45 -7.73
C PHE A 183 -17.65 8.03 -6.52
N ARG A 184 -16.47 7.49 -6.24
CA ARG A 184 -15.54 7.96 -5.21
C ARG A 184 -14.28 8.44 -5.90
N PHE A 185 -14.00 9.73 -5.75
CA PHE A 185 -12.88 10.37 -6.44
C PHE A 185 -11.67 10.49 -5.52
N THR A 186 -10.51 10.21 -6.07
CA THR A 186 -9.20 10.51 -5.48
C THR A 186 -8.45 11.48 -6.40
N LEU A 187 -7.72 12.41 -5.82
CA LEU A 187 -6.82 13.31 -6.53
C LEU A 187 -5.43 13.20 -5.93
N THR A 188 -4.40 13.00 -6.77
CA THR A 188 -3.00 13.07 -6.35
C THR A 188 -2.36 14.33 -6.93
N THR A 189 -1.83 15.21 -6.07
CA THR A 189 -1.25 16.48 -6.51
C THR A 189 0.08 16.80 -5.84
N ASN A 190 0.97 17.50 -6.56
CA ASN A 190 2.19 18.07 -6.02
C ASN A 190 1.98 19.38 -5.25
N GLY A 191 0.76 19.90 -5.22
CA GLY A 191 0.35 21.06 -4.41
C GLY A 191 0.74 22.43 -4.95
N VAL A 192 1.50 22.53 -6.04
CA VAL A 192 1.95 23.82 -6.59
C VAL A 192 0.78 24.68 -7.05
N LEU A 193 -0.29 24.07 -7.59
CA LEU A 193 -1.50 24.73 -8.09
C LEU A 193 -2.69 24.60 -7.11
N LEU A 194 -2.47 24.17 -5.89
CA LEU A 194 -3.50 23.99 -4.87
C LEU A 194 -3.84 25.33 -4.22
N ASP A 195 -4.83 26.01 -4.79
CA ASP A 195 -5.39 27.27 -4.28
C ASP A 195 -6.68 27.05 -3.47
N ASP A 196 -7.37 28.13 -3.12
CA ASP A 196 -8.62 28.07 -2.34
C ASP A 196 -9.78 27.48 -3.14
N GLU A 197 -9.90 27.75 -4.45
CA GLU A 197 -10.93 27.18 -5.31
C GLU A 197 -10.78 25.65 -5.40
N VAL A 198 -9.56 25.20 -5.69
CA VAL A 198 -9.23 23.77 -5.75
C VAL A 198 -9.49 23.10 -4.39
N THR A 199 -9.08 23.75 -3.31
CA THR A 199 -9.28 23.27 -1.94
C THR A 199 -10.76 23.06 -1.63
N ASP A 200 -11.60 24.06 -1.88
CA ASP A 200 -13.03 24.03 -1.59
C ASP A 200 -13.75 22.99 -2.47
N PHE A 201 -13.37 22.85 -3.74
CA PHE A 201 -13.89 21.80 -4.62
C PHE A 201 -13.49 20.40 -4.14
N CYS A 202 -12.21 20.16 -3.86
CA CYS A 202 -11.73 18.88 -3.38
C CYS A 202 -12.37 18.49 -2.04
N ASN A 203 -12.58 19.46 -1.14
CA ASN A 203 -13.25 19.21 0.14
C ASN A 203 -14.74 18.88 -0.01
N ARG A 204 -15.37 19.28 -1.09
CA ARG A 204 -16.75 18.92 -1.40
C ARG A 204 -16.84 17.57 -2.13
N GLU A 205 -16.06 17.35 -3.16
CA GLU A 205 -16.24 16.28 -4.13
C GLU A 205 -15.29 15.09 -3.96
N MET A 206 -14.03 15.30 -3.51
CA MET A 206 -13.03 14.24 -3.43
C MET A 206 -13.18 13.45 -2.14
N HIS A 207 -13.28 12.13 -2.27
CA HIS A 207 -13.29 11.21 -1.14
C HIS A 207 -11.92 11.19 -0.47
N ASN A 208 -10.85 11.15 -1.25
CA ASN A 208 -9.48 11.20 -0.77
C ASN A 208 -8.62 12.17 -1.60
N VAL A 209 -7.60 12.77 -0.97
CA VAL A 209 -6.60 13.59 -1.66
C VAL A 209 -5.20 13.21 -1.19
N VAL A 210 -4.34 12.90 -2.14
CA VAL A 210 -2.93 12.56 -1.89
C VAL A 210 -2.07 13.78 -2.17
N LEU A 211 -1.36 14.25 -1.14
CA LEU A 211 -0.53 15.45 -1.14
C LEU A 211 0.95 15.05 -1.16
N SER A 212 1.65 15.36 -2.25
CA SER A 212 3.01 14.87 -2.47
C SER A 212 4.05 15.74 -1.77
N LEU A 213 4.65 15.26 -0.68
CA LEU A 213 5.71 15.91 0.10
C LEU A 213 6.70 14.85 0.60
N ASP A 214 8.00 15.07 0.39
CA ASP A 214 9.04 14.09 0.79
C ASP A 214 9.58 14.33 2.21
N GLY A 215 9.02 15.26 2.97
CA GLY A 215 9.39 15.53 4.35
C GLY A 215 10.13 16.86 4.52
N ARG A 216 11.34 16.81 5.11
CA ARG A 216 12.17 18.00 5.37
C ARG A 216 12.45 18.78 4.09
N LYS A 217 12.65 20.09 4.23
CA LYS A 217 12.85 20.99 3.09
C LYS A 217 14.03 20.57 2.20
N GLU A 218 15.17 20.24 2.79
CA GLU A 218 16.36 19.81 2.06
C GLU A 218 16.16 18.48 1.32
N VAL A 219 15.33 17.57 1.84
CA VAL A 219 14.97 16.32 1.18
C VAL A 219 14.01 16.59 0.03
N ASN A 220 12.91 17.31 0.29
CA ASN A 220 11.93 17.65 -0.73
C ASN A 220 12.57 18.42 -1.90
N ASP A 221 13.33 19.48 -1.61
CA ASP A 221 13.89 20.38 -2.61
C ASP A 221 15.11 19.80 -3.34
N ARG A 222 15.68 18.69 -2.86
CA ARG A 222 16.66 17.90 -3.60
C ARG A 222 16.05 17.26 -4.85
N PHE A 223 14.81 16.80 -4.76
CA PHE A 223 14.19 16.00 -5.80
C PHE A 223 13.04 16.73 -6.51
N ARG A 224 12.19 17.43 -5.76
CA ARG A 224 10.95 18.07 -6.27
C ARG A 224 11.21 19.52 -6.63
N VAL A 225 11.92 19.71 -7.74
CA VAL A 225 12.23 21.03 -8.27
C VAL A 225 11.31 21.41 -9.42
N ASP A 226 11.16 22.73 -9.68
CA ASP A 226 10.50 23.24 -10.87
C ASP A 226 11.41 23.11 -12.11
N VAL A 227 10.92 23.53 -13.27
CA VAL A 227 11.69 23.49 -14.52
C VAL A 227 12.93 24.40 -14.51
N ALA A 228 13.00 25.39 -13.61
CA ALA A 228 14.13 26.27 -13.42
C ALA A 228 15.13 25.74 -12.35
N GLY A 229 14.82 24.60 -11.72
CA GLY A 229 15.65 23.98 -10.68
C GLY A 229 15.42 24.53 -9.28
N ASN A 230 14.38 25.34 -9.05
CA ASN A 230 14.04 25.84 -7.72
C ASN A 230 13.22 24.78 -6.94
N GLY A 231 13.52 24.62 -5.64
CA GLY A 231 12.77 23.76 -4.75
C GLY A 231 11.30 24.18 -4.61
N SER A 232 10.45 23.21 -4.34
CA SER A 232 9.00 23.43 -4.25
C SER A 232 8.46 23.58 -2.82
N TYR A 233 9.25 23.22 -1.81
CA TYR A 233 8.82 23.11 -0.41
C TYR A 233 8.13 24.38 0.13
N ASP A 234 8.78 25.54 0.04
CA ASP A 234 8.25 26.80 0.58
C ASP A 234 6.93 27.23 -0.09
N ARG A 235 6.67 26.74 -1.30
CA ARG A 235 5.43 26.98 -2.05
C ARG A 235 4.34 26.02 -1.67
N ILE A 236 4.65 24.72 -1.52
CA ILE A 236 3.62 23.67 -1.37
C ILE A 236 3.18 23.48 0.09
N VAL A 237 4.07 23.61 1.07
CA VAL A 237 3.74 23.36 2.48
C VAL A 237 2.62 24.31 2.98
N PRO A 238 2.64 25.63 2.75
CA PRO A 238 1.54 26.50 3.14
C PRO A 238 0.21 26.15 2.46
N ASN A 239 0.25 25.67 1.19
CA ASN A 239 -0.93 25.21 0.47
C ASN A 239 -1.51 23.95 1.13
N PHE A 240 -0.67 22.98 1.48
CA PHE A 240 -1.10 21.75 2.15
C PHE A 240 -1.68 22.03 3.54
N GLN A 241 -1.06 22.92 4.31
CA GLN A 241 -1.58 23.31 5.64
C GLN A 241 -2.96 23.95 5.53
N ARG A 242 -3.17 24.86 4.58
CA ARG A 242 -4.52 25.45 4.33
C ARG A 242 -5.53 24.39 3.89
N PHE A 243 -5.13 23.47 3.03
CA PHE A 243 -5.99 22.38 2.58
C PHE A 243 -6.42 21.49 3.74
N VAL A 244 -5.47 21.00 4.53
CA VAL A 244 -5.74 20.08 5.65
C VAL A 244 -6.58 20.76 6.72
N ALA A 245 -6.33 22.04 7.03
CA ALA A 245 -7.12 22.82 7.98
C ALA A 245 -8.62 22.89 7.61
N LYS A 246 -8.96 22.80 6.32
CA LYS A 246 -10.33 22.78 5.79
C LYS A 246 -10.86 21.37 5.50
N ARG A 247 -10.06 20.31 5.72
CA ARG A 247 -10.40 18.94 5.29
C ARG A 247 -11.33 18.21 6.26
N TRP A 248 -11.33 18.59 7.54
CA TRP A 248 -12.13 18.02 8.64
C TRP A 248 -11.96 16.48 8.78
N ASP A 249 -13.06 15.75 8.57
CA ASP A 249 -13.15 14.28 8.72
C ASP A 249 -12.89 13.50 7.41
N LYS A 250 -12.63 14.21 6.30
CA LYS A 250 -12.37 13.58 5.01
C LYS A 250 -10.92 13.12 4.88
N SER A 251 -10.73 11.99 4.20
CA SER A 251 -9.43 11.35 4.03
C SER A 251 -8.46 12.20 3.20
N TYR A 252 -7.21 12.25 3.63
CA TYR A 252 -6.06 12.73 2.88
C TYR A 252 -4.83 11.92 3.29
N TYR A 253 -3.78 11.97 2.49
CA TYR A 253 -2.47 11.46 2.85
C TYR A 253 -1.37 12.39 2.37
N MET A 254 -0.44 12.71 3.27
CA MET A 254 0.86 13.20 2.86
C MET A 254 1.63 12.01 2.30
N ARG A 255 2.09 12.07 1.05
CA ARG A 255 2.81 10.99 0.41
C ARG A 255 4.21 11.42 0.02
N GLY A 256 5.20 10.87 0.70
CA GLY A 256 6.62 11.06 0.43
C GLY A 256 7.28 9.83 -0.20
N THR A 257 8.51 10.04 -0.63
CA THR A 257 9.38 9.00 -1.16
C THR A 257 10.72 9.06 -0.43
N TYR A 258 11.20 7.91 0.06
CA TYR A 258 12.55 7.83 0.56
C TYR A 258 13.46 7.11 -0.44
N THR A 259 14.73 7.49 -0.44
CA THR A 259 15.75 7.06 -1.40
C THR A 259 17.04 6.73 -0.64
N HIS A 260 18.08 6.32 -1.35
CA HIS A 260 19.43 6.21 -0.79
C HIS A 260 19.91 7.48 -0.03
N TYR A 261 19.40 8.66 -0.41
CA TYR A 261 19.83 9.94 0.17
C TYR A 261 19.08 10.36 1.44
N ASN A 262 17.99 9.71 1.80
CA ASN A 262 17.20 9.97 3.00
C ASN A 262 16.74 8.67 3.65
N THR A 263 17.67 7.76 3.91
CA THR A 263 17.40 6.50 4.61
C THR A 263 16.90 6.71 6.05
N ASP A 264 17.14 7.90 6.64
CA ASP A 264 16.61 8.38 7.92
C ASP A 264 15.15 8.91 7.80
N PHE A 265 14.34 8.28 6.98
CA PHE A 265 13.02 8.75 6.56
C PHE A 265 12.03 9.02 7.71
N THR A 266 12.26 8.48 8.90
CA THR A 266 11.43 8.81 10.07
C THR A 266 11.55 10.28 10.46
N ASN A 267 12.72 10.91 10.24
CA ASN A 267 12.88 12.34 10.46
C ASN A 267 12.01 13.17 9.51
N ASP A 268 11.79 12.66 8.29
CA ASP A 268 10.89 13.27 7.31
C ASP A 268 9.43 13.12 7.74
N LEU A 269 9.03 11.94 8.24
CA LEU A 269 7.69 11.69 8.77
C LEU A 269 7.41 12.55 10.01
N PHE A 270 8.36 12.62 10.94
CA PHE A 270 8.21 13.44 12.16
C PHE A 270 8.14 14.92 11.82
N HIS A 271 8.93 15.38 10.86
CA HIS A 271 8.84 16.74 10.35
C HIS A 271 7.44 17.04 9.78
N MET A 272 6.86 16.13 9.00
CA MET A 272 5.49 16.29 8.50
C MET A 272 4.46 16.32 9.66
N ALA A 273 4.65 15.49 10.70
CA ALA A 273 3.81 15.52 11.88
C ALA A 273 3.92 16.84 12.66
N ASP A 274 5.12 17.41 12.77
CA ASP A 274 5.36 18.70 13.42
C ASP A 274 4.75 19.89 12.62
N LEU A 275 4.59 19.74 11.31
CA LEU A 275 3.84 20.68 10.46
C LEU A 275 2.32 20.59 10.65
N GLY A 276 1.82 19.62 11.45
CA GLY A 276 0.41 19.42 11.74
C GLY A 276 -0.29 18.39 10.84
N PHE A 277 0.46 17.61 10.04
CA PHE A 277 -0.11 16.54 9.23
C PHE A 277 -0.17 15.24 10.03
N THR A 278 -1.34 14.61 10.09
CA THR A 278 -1.54 13.38 10.87
C THR A 278 -1.67 12.12 10.03
N GLU A 279 -2.01 12.26 8.75
CA GLU A 279 -2.18 11.13 7.83
C GLU A 279 -0.96 11.06 6.91
N LEU A 280 -0.07 10.11 7.18
CA LEU A 280 1.27 10.04 6.58
C LEU A 280 1.46 8.75 5.78
N SER A 281 2.17 8.85 4.67
CA SER A 281 2.61 7.73 3.84
C SER A 281 3.99 8.02 3.29
N MET A 282 4.88 7.03 3.30
CA MET A 282 6.20 7.15 2.70
C MET A 282 6.61 5.81 2.09
N GLU A 283 6.97 5.85 0.81
CA GLU A 283 7.32 4.67 0.02
C GLU A 283 8.80 4.66 -0.37
N PRO A 284 9.41 3.48 -0.51
CA PRO A 284 10.71 3.39 -1.14
C PRO A 284 10.64 3.86 -2.60
N VAL A 285 11.70 4.53 -3.04
CA VAL A 285 11.85 4.87 -4.46
C VAL A 285 11.84 3.61 -5.32
N VAL A 286 11.17 3.69 -6.46
CA VAL A 286 11.21 2.65 -7.49
C VAL A 286 11.98 3.23 -8.67
N CYS A 287 13.19 2.74 -8.90
CA CYS A 287 14.06 3.15 -9.99
C CYS A 287 14.90 1.98 -10.49
N ALA A 288 15.55 2.16 -11.64
CA ALA A 288 16.41 1.15 -12.22
C ALA A 288 17.62 0.84 -11.32
N PRO A 289 18.12 -0.39 -11.29
CA PRO A 289 19.37 -0.70 -10.64
C PRO A 289 20.52 0.20 -11.15
N GLY A 290 21.29 0.76 -10.24
CA GLY A 290 22.39 1.69 -10.56
C GLY A 290 21.99 3.16 -10.70
N ASP A 291 20.70 3.50 -10.57
CA ASP A 291 20.28 4.88 -10.40
C ASP A 291 20.83 5.43 -9.07
N PRO A 292 21.34 6.68 -9.04
CA PRO A 292 21.85 7.26 -7.80
C PRO A 292 20.85 7.32 -6.64
N CYS A 293 19.54 7.32 -6.93
CA CYS A 293 18.49 7.30 -5.92
C CYS A 293 18.16 5.88 -5.43
N ALA A 294 18.62 4.83 -6.13
CA ALA A 294 18.28 3.45 -5.81
C ALA A 294 18.76 3.05 -4.42
N LEU A 295 17.91 2.36 -3.69
CA LEU A 295 18.27 1.75 -2.41
C LEU A 295 19.26 0.61 -2.64
N THR A 296 20.23 0.45 -1.74
CA THR A 296 21.29 -0.54 -1.78
C THR A 296 21.17 -1.52 -0.62
N GLU A 297 21.94 -2.61 -0.66
CA GLU A 297 22.00 -3.56 0.47
C GLU A 297 22.57 -2.92 1.75
N GLU A 298 23.41 -1.89 1.61
CA GLU A 298 23.96 -1.14 2.75
C GLU A 298 22.89 -0.30 3.46
N ASP A 299 21.86 0.15 2.74
CA ASP A 299 20.73 0.91 3.31
C ASP A 299 19.78 0.03 4.11
N PHE A 300 19.71 -1.26 3.81
CA PHE A 300 18.70 -2.16 4.35
C PHE A 300 18.66 -2.21 5.88
N PRO A 301 19.78 -2.37 6.61
CA PRO A 301 19.76 -2.37 8.08
C PRO A 301 19.25 -1.05 8.67
N VAL A 302 19.65 0.07 8.07
CA VAL A 302 19.21 1.41 8.51
C VAL A 302 17.69 1.54 8.33
N LEU A 303 17.16 1.14 7.18
CA LEU A 303 15.71 1.19 6.91
C LEU A 303 14.90 0.30 7.85
N CYS A 304 15.43 -0.87 8.21
CA CYS A 304 14.80 -1.74 9.21
C CYS A 304 14.70 -1.04 10.58
N GLU A 305 15.79 -0.41 11.03
CA GLU A 305 15.82 0.37 12.27
C GLU A 305 14.83 1.54 12.21
N GLN A 306 14.74 2.25 11.09
CA GLN A 306 13.79 3.35 10.92
C GLN A 306 12.34 2.89 11.08
N TYR A 307 11.97 1.73 10.54
CA TYR A 307 10.62 1.18 10.75
C TYR A 307 10.36 0.86 12.24
N GLU A 308 11.35 0.35 12.97
CA GLU A 308 11.22 0.10 14.41
C GLU A 308 11.08 1.39 15.22
N ILE A 309 11.88 2.42 14.90
CA ILE A 309 11.79 3.75 15.50
C ILE A 309 10.39 4.35 15.27
N LEU A 310 9.89 4.26 14.03
CA LEU A 310 8.56 4.76 13.69
C LEU A 310 7.47 4.08 14.52
N ALA A 311 7.48 2.74 14.59
CA ALA A 311 6.49 1.99 15.36
C ALA A 311 6.51 2.35 16.85
N LYS A 312 7.71 2.49 17.44
CA LYS A 312 7.91 2.90 18.82
C LYS A 312 7.42 4.33 19.08
N ASP A 313 7.70 5.27 18.18
CA ASP A 313 7.24 6.65 18.31
C ASP A 313 5.72 6.76 18.14
N MET A 314 5.13 6.02 17.20
CA MET A 314 3.68 5.99 17.00
C MET A 314 2.95 5.48 18.25
N LEU A 315 3.45 4.41 18.90
CA LEU A 315 2.89 3.90 20.14
C LEU A 315 3.01 4.94 21.28
N ARG A 316 4.15 5.61 21.40
CA ARG A 316 4.35 6.72 22.36
C ARG A 316 3.36 7.84 22.11
N ARG A 317 3.21 8.32 20.87
CA ARG A 317 2.26 9.39 20.48
C ARG A 317 0.83 8.99 20.78
N TRP A 318 0.47 7.75 20.53
CA TRP A 318 -0.86 7.23 20.85
C TRP A 318 -1.14 7.28 22.36
N ARG A 319 -0.21 6.85 23.19
CA ARG A 319 -0.30 6.96 24.67
C ARG A 319 -0.43 8.39 25.15
N GLU A 320 0.21 9.34 24.45
CA GLU A 320 0.14 10.78 24.75
C GLU A 320 -1.12 11.47 24.20
N GLY A 321 -2.03 10.76 23.53
CA GLY A 321 -3.24 11.32 22.93
C GLY A 321 -2.97 12.20 21.70
N LYS A 322 -1.83 12.01 21.01
CA LYS A 322 -1.43 12.72 19.81
C LYS A 322 -1.08 11.75 18.67
N PRO A 323 -1.99 10.84 18.30
CA PRO A 323 -1.69 9.82 17.31
C PRO A 323 -1.40 10.42 15.93
N ILE A 324 -0.57 9.73 15.18
CA ILE A 324 -0.41 9.88 13.74
C ILE A 324 -0.77 8.56 13.07
N THR A 325 -1.29 8.63 11.86
CA THR A 325 -1.52 7.45 11.02
C THR A 325 -0.36 7.30 10.04
N PHE A 326 0.25 6.12 9.99
CA PHE A 326 1.14 5.75 8.92
C PHE A 326 0.43 4.71 8.05
N TYR A 327 0.12 5.07 6.81
CA TYR A 327 -0.70 4.27 5.89
C TYR A 327 -0.28 2.80 5.81
N HIS A 328 1.02 2.54 5.82
CA HIS A 328 1.58 1.19 5.69
C HIS A 328 1.56 0.38 6.99
N TYR A 329 1.15 0.98 8.11
CA TYR A 329 0.92 0.32 9.39
C TYR A 329 -0.57 0.14 9.70
N MET A 330 -1.45 0.49 8.78
CA MET A 330 -2.89 0.26 8.92
C MET A 330 -3.19 -1.22 8.66
N VAL A 331 -3.15 -2.02 9.71
CA VAL A 331 -3.50 -3.43 9.72
C VAL A 331 -4.70 -3.61 10.66
N ASP A 332 -5.76 -4.22 10.16
CA ASP A 332 -6.90 -4.64 10.97
C ASP A 332 -6.70 -6.12 11.36
N LEU A 333 -6.37 -6.35 12.63
CA LEU A 333 -6.12 -7.71 13.14
C LEU A 333 -7.41 -8.47 13.41
N LYS A 334 -8.57 -7.78 13.54
CA LYS A 334 -9.87 -8.39 13.87
C LYS A 334 -10.70 -8.71 12.64
N HIS A 335 -10.79 -7.81 11.67
CA HIS A 335 -11.71 -7.92 10.54
C HIS A 335 -10.99 -8.01 9.19
N GLY A 336 -9.88 -7.31 9.02
CA GLY A 336 -9.01 -7.29 7.83
C GLY A 336 -9.74 -7.24 6.48
N PRO A 337 -9.05 -7.11 5.37
CA PRO A 337 -9.66 -7.24 4.05
C PRO A 337 -10.08 -8.69 3.81
N CYS A 338 -11.12 -8.89 2.98
CA CYS A 338 -11.56 -10.25 2.61
C CYS A 338 -10.42 -11.04 1.96
N ILE A 339 -10.47 -12.36 2.08
CA ILE A 339 -9.42 -13.27 1.60
C ILE A 339 -9.10 -13.08 0.11
N TYR A 340 -10.08 -12.79 -0.74
CA TYR A 340 -9.86 -12.52 -2.17
C TYR A 340 -8.91 -11.34 -2.40
N LYS A 341 -9.06 -10.26 -1.63
CA LYS A 341 -8.16 -9.10 -1.69
C LYS A 341 -6.76 -9.43 -1.16
N ARG A 342 -6.69 -10.27 -0.12
CA ARG A 342 -5.41 -10.74 0.43
C ARG A 342 -4.63 -11.63 -0.55
N VAL A 343 -5.35 -12.36 -1.41
CA VAL A 343 -4.73 -13.23 -2.43
C VAL A 343 -4.29 -12.44 -3.65
N ASN A 344 -5.13 -11.52 -4.16
CA ASN A 344 -4.96 -10.89 -5.48
C ASN A 344 -4.44 -9.43 -5.43
N GLY A 345 -4.35 -8.82 -4.27
CA GLY A 345 -3.85 -7.47 -4.09
C GLY A 345 -4.71 -6.37 -4.73
N CYS A 346 -4.09 -5.43 -5.46
CA CYS A 346 -4.77 -4.24 -5.98
C CYS A 346 -5.70 -4.49 -7.17
N GLY A 347 -5.60 -5.65 -7.85
CA GLY A 347 -6.38 -5.98 -9.03
C GLY A 347 -5.90 -5.29 -10.32
N SER A 348 -4.64 -4.87 -10.37
CA SER A 348 -4.00 -4.29 -11.55
C SER A 348 -4.21 -5.17 -12.79
N GLY A 349 -4.62 -4.55 -13.92
CA GLY A 349 -4.90 -5.21 -15.19
C GLY A 349 -6.22 -6.00 -15.25
N THR A 350 -6.93 -6.14 -14.12
CA THR A 350 -8.19 -6.90 -14.05
C THR A 350 -9.34 -6.06 -13.50
N GLU A 351 -9.25 -5.62 -12.27
CA GLU A 351 -10.28 -4.80 -11.60
C GLU A 351 -9.92 -3.30 -11.56
N TYR A 352 -8.65 -2.97 -11.80
CA TYR A 352 -8.09 -1.63 -11.82
C TYR A 352 -7.26 -1.43 -13.07
N MET A 353 -7.45 -0.32 -13.80
CA MET A 353 -6.73 0.03 -15.02
C MET A 353 -6.39 1.52 -15.05
N ALA A 354 -5.30 1.87 -15.76
CA ALA A 354 -4.98 3.25 -16.10
C ALA A 354 -5.50 3.58 -17.51
N VAL A 355 -5.97 4.82 -17.68
CA VAL A 355 -6.45 5.37 -18.95
C VAL A 355 -5.58 6.56 -19.33
N THR A 356 -4.94 6.51 -20.52
CA THR A 356 -4.14 7.61 -21.04
C THR A 356 -5.00 8.78 -21.54
N PRO A 357 -4.42 9.98 -21.82
CA PRO A 357 -5.16 11.08 -22.43
C PRO A 357 -5.77 10.75 -23.80
N TRP A 358 -5.29 9.68 -24.44
CA TRP A 358 -5.79 9.18 -25.74
C TRP A 358 -6.79 8.02 -25.61
N GLY A 359 -7.12 7.61 -24.38
CA GLY A 359 -8.10 6.55 -24.11
C GLY A 359 -7.53 5.13 -24.17
N GLU A 360 -6.21 4.96 -24.21
CA GLU A 360 -5.58 3.64 -24.14
C GLU A 360 -5.67 3.07 -22.71
N LEU A 361 -5.81 1.76 -22.60
CA LEU A 361 -5.89 1.02 -21.33
C LEU A 361 -4.57 0.33 -21.02
N PHE A 362 -4.10 0.51 -19.77
CA PHE A 362 -2.93 -0.18 -19.22
C PHE A 362 -3.28 -0.82 -17.86
N PRO A 363 -2.52 -1.85 -17.40
CA PRO A 363 -2.79 -2.52 -16.12
C PRO A 363 -2.77 -1.57 -14.91
N CYS A 364 -1.85 -0.60 -14.87
CA CYS A 364 -1.83 0.50 -13.90
C CYS A 364 -0.91 1.63 -14.43
N HIS A 365 -0.84 2.73 -13.68
CA HIS A 365 -0.01 3.90 -14.06
C HIS A 365 1.47 3.59 -14.27
N GLN A 366 2.02 2.54 -13.63
CA GLN A 366 3.42 2.13 -13.77
C GLN A 366 3.75 1.45 -15.12
N PHE A 367 2.73 0.95 -15.82
CA PHE A 367 2.90 0.29 -17.12
C PHE A 367 2.56 1.19 -18.31
N VAL A 368 2.07 2.42 -18.04
CA VAL A 368 1.73 3.37 -19.10
C VAL A 368 2.97 3.74 -19.89
N GLY A 369 2.87 3.63 -21.21
CA GLY A 369 3.97 3.88 -22.15
C GLY A 369 4.77 2.64 -22.53
N ASP A 370 4.54 1.47 -21.90
CA ASP A 370 5.12 0.21 -22.36
C ASP A 370 4.14 -0.54 -23.29
N PRO A 371 4.42 -0.59 -24.62
CA PRO A 371 3.51 -1.21 -25.59
C PRO A 371 3.22 -2.70 -25.30
N LYS A 372 4.13 -3.39 -24.63
CA LYS A 372 3.94 -4.80 -24.24
C LYS A 372 2.70 -4.99 -23.37
N TYR A 373 2.40 -4.00 -22.53
CA TYR A 373 1.32 -4.06 -21.54
C TYR A 373 0.07 -3.28 -21.95
N SER A 374 -0.03 -2.82 -23.20
CA SER A 374 -1.28 -2.23 -23.69
C SER A 374 -2.40 -3.27 -23.65
N LEU A 375 -3.50 -2.95 -22.95
CA LEU A 375 -4.68 -3.82 -22.82
C LEU A 375 -5.74 -3.57 -23.90
N GLY A 376 -5.67 -2.47 -24.62
CA GLY A 376 -6.68 -2.00 -25.57
C GLY A 376 -7.02 -0.53 -25.35
N ASN A 377 -8.29 -0.16 -25.49
CA ASN A 377 -8.74 1.22 -25.34
C ASN A 377 -10.18 1.29 -24.81
N ILE A 378 -10.62 2.47 -24.41
CA ILE A 378 -11.96 2.68 -23.82
C ILE A 378 -13.13 2.51 -24.81
N TRP A 379 -12.89 2.51 -26.14
CA TRP A 379 -13.93 2.34 -27.16
C TRP A 379 -14.16 0.87 -27.52
N ASP A 380 -13.05 0.14 -27.74
CA ASP A 380 -13.07 -1.28 -28.13
C ASP A 380 -13.01 -2.22 -26.91
N GLY A 381 -12.71 -1.66 -25.73
CA GLY A 381 -12.54 -2.42 -24.49
C GLY A 381 -11.17 -3.08 -24.40
N VAL A 382 -11.07 -4.12 -23.54
CA VAL A 382 -9.86 -4.92 -23.38
C VAL A 382 -9.77 -5.91 -24.54
N THR A 383 -8.86 -5.64 -25.47
CA THR A 383 -8.60 -6.47 -26.66
C THR A 383 -7.42 -7.43 -26.46
N ASN A 384 -6.44 -7.04 -25.62
CA ASN A 384 -5.28 -7.88 -25.29
C ASN A 384 -5.60 -8.79 -24.08
N THR A 385 -6.42 -9.80 -24.32
CA THR A 385 -6.86 -10.76 -23.28
C THR A 385 -5.70 -11.64 -22.81
N ALA A 386 -4.62 -11.80 -23.58
CA ALA A 386 -3.46 -12.58 -23.18
C ALA A 386 -2.72 -11.87 -22.02
N VAL A 387 -2.39 -10.59 -22.16
CA VAL A 387 -1.78 -9.80 -21.08
C VAL A 387 -2.72 -9.70 -19.87
N GLN A 388 -4.02 -9.45 -20.07
CA GLN A 388 -4.97 -9.47 -18.98
C GLN A 388 -4.97 -10.81 -18.24
N GLY A 389 -4.86 -11.93 -18.97
CA GLY A 389 -4.77 -13.29 -18.42
C GLY A 389 -3.52 -13.49 -17.55
N GLU A 390 -2.36 -12.91 -17.96
CA GLU A 390 -1.14 -12.94 -17.14
C GLU A 390 -1.36 -12.24 -15.79
N PHE A 391 -1.98 -11.05 -15.78
CA PHE A 391 -2.30 -10.33 -14.53
C PHE A 391 -3.30 -11.08 -13.68
N ARG A 392 -4.31 -11.68 -14.27
CA ARG A 392 -5.31 -12.51 -13.56
C ARG A 392 -4.68 -13.75 -12.93
N ALA A 393 -3.69 -14.33 -13.59
CA ALA A 393 -2.97 -15.49 -13.06
C ALA A 393 -1.99 -15.14 -11.93
N CYS A 394 -1.59 -13.87 -11.81
CA CYS A 394 -0.58 -13.40 -10.87
C CYS A 394 -1.19 -13.12 -9.50
N ASN A 395 -0.90 -13.95 -8.50
CA ASN A 395 -1.38 -13.80 -7.11
C ASN A 395 -0.37 -14.36 -6.11
N ALA A 396 -0.69 -14.32 -4.81
CA ALA A 396 0.19 -14.78 -3.73
C ALA A 396 0.56 -16.28 -3.82
N TYR A 397 -0.28 -17.11 -4.41
CA TYR A 397 -0.04 -18.58 -4.54
C TYR A 397 0.53 -18.97 -5.89
N SER A 398 0.53 -18.10 -6.88
CA SER A 398 1.10 -18.38 -8.20
C SER A 398 2.61 -18.20 -8.28
N ARG A 399 3.21 -17.58 -7.27
CA ARG A 399 4.65 -17.31 -7.18
C ARG A 399 5.31 -18.32 -6.24
N PRO A 400 6.27 -19.13 -6.71
CA PRO A 400 6.90 -20.16 -5.87
C PRO A 400 7.49 -19.59 -4.58
N ASP A 401 8.20 -18.46 -4.65
CA ASP A 401 8.84 -17.81 -3.48
C ASP A 401 7.85 -17.26 -2.45
N CYS A 402 6.57 -17.09 -2.83
CA CYS A 402 5.52 -16.60 -1.94
C CYS A 402 4.75 -17.72 -1.25
N LYS A 403 4.80 -18.96 -1.77
CA LYS A 403 4.00 -20.08 -1.27
C LYS A 403 4.26 -20.36 0.22
N ASP A 404 5.50 -20.30 0.65
CA ASP A 404 5.93 -20.57 2.04
C ASP A 404 6.26 -19.27 2.81
N CYS A 405 5.86 -18.11 2.27
CA CYS A 405 6.11 -16.82 2.91
C CYS A 405 5.06 -16.52 3.98
N TRP A 406 5.50 -16.24 5.20
CA TRP A 406 4.60 -15.88 6.29
C TRP A 406 3.76 -14.63 6.00
N ALA A 407 4.33 -13.67 5.25
CA ALA A 407 3.66 -12.39 4.93
C ALA A 407 2.72 -12.44 3.72
N ARG A 408 2.54 -13.61 3.06
CA ARG A 408 1.83 -13.69 1.76
C ARG A 408 0.42 -13.11 1.76
N LEU A 409 -0.35 -13.34 2.84
CA LEU A 409 -1.72 -12.82 2.95
C LEU A 409 -1.83 -11.35 3.37
N TYR A 410 -0.71 -10.74 3.75
CA TYR A 410 -0.58 -9.30 3.96
C TYR A 410 -0.03 -8.59 2.71
N CYS A 411 0.90 -9.24 2.00
CA CYS A 411 1.60 -8.73 0.82
C CYS A 411 0.81 -8.96 -0.48
N SER A 412 -0.04 -9.98 -0.53
CA SER A 412 -0.80 -10.38 -1.74
C SER A 412 0.09 -10.72 -2.95
N GLY A 413 1.32 -11.19 -2.71
CA GLY A 413 2.31 -11.48 -3.77
C GLY A 413 3.10 -10.25 -4.26
N GLY A 414 2.91 -9.07 -3.67
CA GLY A 414 3.65 -7.85 -4.02
C GLY A 414 3.10 -7.09 -5.23
N CYS A 415 3.83 -6.06 -5.64
CA CYS A 415 3.47 -5.21 -6.76
C CYS A 415 3.96 -5.80 -8.09
N ALA A 416 3.06 -6.04 -9.05
CA ALA A 416 3.40 -6.58 -10.37
C ALA A 416 4.39 -5.67 -11.13
N ALA A 417 4.26 -4.34 -10.98
CA ALA A 417 5.17 -3.40 -11.63
C ALA A 417 6.58 -3.46 -11.01
N ASN A 418 6.69 -3.48 -9.67
CA ASN A 418 7.99 -3.62 -9.02
C ASN A 418 8.66 -4.96 -9.37
N SER A 419 7.88 -6.04 -9.44
CA SER A 419 8.37 -7.34 -9.90
C SER A 419 8.90 -7.26 -11.33
N TYR A 420 8.16 -6.63 -12.24
CA TYR A 420 8.56 -6.46 -13.63
C TYR A 420 9.84 -5.62 -13.77
N HIS A 421 9.93 -4.48 -13.10
CA HIS A 421 11.12 -3.62 -13.14
C HIS A 421 12.37 -4.28 -12.55
N ALA A 422 12.19 -5.12 -11.52
CA ALA A 422 13.31 -5.82 -10.87
C ALA A 422 13.75 -7.09 -11.61
N THR A 423 12.83 -7.81 -12.28
CA THR A 423 13.09 -9.16 -12.80
C THR A 423 12.75 -9.37 -14.27
N GLY A 424 12.14 -8.39 -14.94
CA GLY A 424 11.62 -8.51 -16.30
C GLY A 424 10.30 -9.28 -16.42
N SER A 425 9.69 -9.71 -15.29
CA SER A 425 8.44 -10.48 -15.25
C SER A 425 7.50 -9.97 -14.16
N ILE A 426 6.20 -9.86 -14.47
CA ILE A 426 5.17 -9.54 -13.46
C ILE A 426 5.01 -10.64 -12.41
N GLY A 427 5.35 -11.88 -12.75
CA GLY A 427 5.36 -13.04 -11.86
C GLY A 427 6.65 -13.21 -11.05
N GLY A 428 7.66 -12.37 -11.29
CA GLY A 428 8.90 -12.38 -10.52
C GLY A 428 8.73 -11.85 -9.10
N VAL A 429 9.79 -11.93 -8.31
CA VAL A 429 9.82 -11.42 -6.92
C VAL A 429 10.90 -10.36 -6.78
N TYR A 430 10.51 -9.17 -6.36
CA TYR A 430 11.45 -8.11 -5.97
C TYR A 430 11.92 -8.36 -4.53
N GLU A 431 13.01 -9.13 -4.37
CA GLU A 431 13.46 -9.65 -3.07
C GLU A 431 13.74 -8.53 -2.05
N TYR A 432 14.44 -7.48 -2.44
CA TYR A 432 14.71 -6.34 -1.56
C TYR A 432 13.41 -5.73 -1.00
N GLY A 433 12.42 -5.51 -1.88
CA GLY A 433 11.10 -5.02 -1.50
C GLY A 433 10.34 -6.00 -0.61
N CYS A 434 10.48 -7.32 -0.82
CA CYS A 434 9.90 -8.34 0.06
C CYS A 434 10.46 -8.27 1.47
N ARG A 435 11.77 -8.10 1.60
CA ARG A 435 12.44 -8.00 2.90
C ARG A 435 11.99 -6.75 3.66
N LEU A 436 11.95 -5.60 3.00
CA LEU A 436 11.42 -4.35 3.58
C LEU A 436 9.94 -4.48 3.97
N PHE A 437 9.12 -5.11 3.12
CA PHE A 437 7.72 -5.34 3.43
C PHE A 437 7.53 -6.21 4.67
N LYS A 438 8.29 -7.28 4.81
CA LYS A 438 8.24 -8.17 5.99
C LYS A 438 8.55 -7.38 7.26
N LYS A 439 9.65 -6.60 7.27
CA LYS A 439 10.00 -5.76 8.42
C LYS A 439 8.93 -4.73 8.75
N ARG A 440 8.40 -4.05 7.74
CA ARG A 440 7.29 -3.10 7.87
C ARG A 440 6.05 -3.76 8.49
N MET A 441 5.74 -4.99 8.08
CA MET A 441 4.57 -5.72 8.59
C MET A 441 4.76 -6.21 10.03
N GLU A 442 5.97 -6.67 10.41
CA GLU A 442 6.30 -6.98 11.80
C GLU A 442 6.05 -5.76 12.71
N CYS A 443 6.52 -4.58 12.28
CA CYS A 443 6.31 -3.33 13.02
C CYS A 443 4.83 -2.95 13.11
N ALA A 444 4.08 -3.11 12.02
CA ALA A 444 2.64 -2.81 11.99
C ALA A 444 1.83 -3.72 12.92
N ILE A 445 2.09 -5.03 12.89
CA ILE A 445 1.41 -6.01 13.74
C ILE A 445 1.75 -5.75 15.21
N MET A 446 3.03 -5.54 15.54
CA MET A 446 3.45 -5.21 16.90
C MET A 446 2.72 -3.97 17.43
N LEU A 447 2.67 -2.89 16.62
CA LEU A 447 2.01 -1.65 17.02
C LEU A 447 0.53 -1.86 17.32
N GLN A 448 -0.20 -2.54 16.43
CA GLN A 448 -1.64 -2.80 16.62
C GLN A 448 -1.89 -3.71 17.82
N ALA A 449 -1.12 -4.79 17.97
CA ALA A 449 -1.26 -5.71 19.10
C ALA A 449 -0.96 -5.02 20.46
N ALA A 450 0.07 -4.16 20.51
CA ALA A 450 0.39 -3.38 21.70
C ALA A 450 -0.73 -2.39 22.06
N MET A 451 -1.28 -1.67 21.06
CA MET A 451 -2.39 -0.73 21.28
C MET A 451 -3.66 -1.45 21.76
N GLU A 452 -3.96 -2.64 21.24
CA GLU A 452 -5.11 -3.44 21.67
C GLU A 452 -4.93 -3.92 23.11
N LEU A 453 -3.78 -4.49 23.45
CA LEU A 453 -3.47 -4.95 24.81
C LEU A 453 -3.65 -3.82 25.83
N GLU A 454 -3.12 -2.63 25.55
CA GLU A 454 -3.21 -1.47 26.46
C GLU A 454 -4.60 -0.81 26.51
N SER A 455 -5.45 -1.06 25.51
CA SER A 455 -6.85 -0.57 25.50
C SER A 455 -7.80 -1.46 26.30
N GLU A 456 -7.44 -2.73 26.51
CA GLU A 456 -8.24 -3.72 27.24
C GLU A 456 -7.90 -3.77 28.75
N GLY A 457 -6.77 -3.22 29.16
CA GLY A 457 -6.28 -3.13 30.55
C GLY A 457 -6.59 -1.79 31.19
#